data_7bd929f52b41ef9105c5f4a7d1f25841
#
_entry.id   7bd929f52b41ef9105c5f4a7d1f25841
#
_cell.length_a   1.000
_cell.length_b   1.000
_cell.length_c   1.000
_cell.angle_alpha   90.00
_cell.angle_beta   90.00
_cell.angle_gamma   90.00
#
_symmetry.space_group_name_H-M   'P 1'
#
loop_
_entity.id
_entity.type
_entity.pdbx_description
1 polymer ?
#
loop_
_entity_poly.entity_id
_entity_poly.type
_entity_poly.pdbx_seq_one_letter_code
_entity_poly.pdbx_strand_id
1 'polypeptide(L)'
;MRGVQMVIIAVGGILLFWFFAPLLCKGIFNIGTATGILISLFLLCYGIFFGRMNRRALILWNGRKTHWICVFLLVLVLIMIMTVLAETFLMIHSALHTPPQNTTAVVLGCSVKGTKPSRILEERIDAAYDYLSVNKDAVCILSGGRGPGEDITEAQCMYEVLTKRGISENRLILEERSTTTEENLKYTGEILKDRGLDMTVTLVTSEFHEYRANQMAARLGMKSYSTPAQTFFVSFPTYCVRALY
;
A
#
# COMPACT_ATOMS: atom_id res chain seq x y z
N MET A 1 -20.26 32.51 -2.33
CA MET A 1 -19.46 32.12 -3.51
C MET A 1 -17.97 32.30 -3.34
N ARG A 2 -17.43 33.46 -2.89
CA ARG A 2 -15.97 33.67 -2.66
C ARG A 2 -15.38 32.72 -1.60
N GLY A 3 -16.10 32.40 -0.53
CA GLY A 3 -15.62 31.49 0.51
C GLY A 3 -15.37 30.07 0.00
N VAL A 4 -16.33 29.48 -0.74
CA VAL A 4 -16.18 28.14 -1.34
C VAL A 4 -15.02 28.09 -2.34
N GLN A 5 -14.88 29.13 -3.14
CA GLN A 5 -13.77 29.27 -4.10
C GLN A 5 -12.41 29.26 -3.38
N MET A 6 -12.27 30.01 -2.29
CA MET A 6 -11.03 30.07 -1.51
C MET A 6 -10.71 28.73 -0.85
N VAL A 7 -11.71 28.02 -0.33
CA VAL A 7 -11.54 26.69 0.23
C VAL A 7 -11.02 25.69 -0.83
N ILE A 8 -11.59 25.70 -2.03
CA ILE A 8 -11.15 24.81 -3.12
C ILE A 8 -9.70 25.09 -3.51
N ILE A 9 -9.32 26.37 -3.62
CA ILE A 9 -7.94 26.76 -3.93
C ILE A 9 -6.98 26.33 -2.82
N ALA A 10 -7.36 26.54 -1.55
CA ALA A 10 -6.55 26.15 -0.41
C ALA A 10 -6.35 24.62 -0.36
N VAL A 11 -7.43 23.85 -0.52
CA VAL A 11 -7.36 22.38 -0.57
C VAL A 11 -6.50 21.91 -1.74
N GLY A 12 -6.69 22.46 -2.94
CA GLY A 12 -5.87 22.14 -4.11
C GLY A 12 -4.39 22.45 -3.89
N GLY A 13 -4.06 23.57 -3.23
CA GLY A 13 -2.69 23.92 -2.89
C GLY A 13 -2.06 22.98 -1.85
N ILE A 14 -2.79 22.64 -0.80
CA ILE A 14 -2.33 21.70 0.23
C ILE A 14 -2.08 20.32 -0.37
N LEU A 15 -3.02 19.81 -1.17
CA LEU A 15 -2.88 18.51 -1.83
C LEU A 15 -1.70 18.54 -2.82
N LEU A 16 -1.53 19.61 -3.59
CA LEU A 16 -0.39 19.73 -4.51
C LEU A 16 0.94 19.65 -3.76
N PHE A 17 1.06 20.40 -2.66
CA PHE A 17 2.25 20.34 -1.80
C PHE A 17 2.48 18.93 -1.26
N TRP A 18 1.44 18.27 -0.77
CA TRP A 18 1.53 16.93 -0.17
C TRP A 18 1.93 15.85 -1.19
N PHE A 19 1.35 15.87 -2.41
CA PHE A 19 1.72 14.92 -3.45
C PHE A 19 3.06 15.25 -4.12
N PHE A 20 3.52 16.51 -4.05
CA PHE A 20 4.82 16.94 -4.59
C PHE A 20 5.98 16.69 -3.60
N ALA A 21 5.70 16.68 -2.29
CA ALA A 21 6.70 16.48 -1.25
C ALA A 21 7.54 15.19 -1.37
N PRO A 22 6.99 14.01 -1.71
CA PRO A 22 7.78 12.79 -1.93
C PRO A 22 8.79 12.93 -3.08
N LEU A 23 8.43 13.65 -4.13
CA LEU A 23 9.33 13.92 -5.25
C LEU A 23 10.50 14.81 -4.82
N LEU A 24 10.22 15.90 -4.11
CA LEU A 24 11.24 16.86 -3.65
C LEU A 24 12.15 16.25 -2.57
N CYS A 25 11.58 15.54 -1.59
CA CYS A 25 12.34 15.05 -0.44
C CYS A 25 13.11 13.75 -0.73
N LYS A 26 12.64 12.92 -1.66
CA LYS A 26 13.13 11.54 -1.86
C LYS A 26 13.26 11.10 -3.31
N GLY A 27 12.96 11.97 -4.28
CA GLY A 27 12.96 11.62 -5.71
C GLY A 27 11.94 10.54 -6.09
N ILE A 28 10.91 10.30 -5.23
CA ILE A 28 9.89 9.28 -5.50
C ILE A 28 8.87 9.85 -6.47
N PHE A 29 8.88 9.30 -7.70
CA PHE A 29 7.86 9.58 -8.71
C PHE A 29 7.24 8.28 -9.19
N ASN A 30 5.97 8.12 -8.95
CA ASN A 30 5.19 6.95 -9.37
C ASN A 30 3.80 7.40 -9.87
N ILE A 31 3.00 6.45 -10.35
CA ILE A 31 1.68 6.74 -10.91
C ILE A 31 0.77 7.42 -9.88
N GLY A 32 0.87 7.06 -8.59
CA GLY A 32 0.12 7.70 -7.51
C GLY A 32 0.49 9.16 -7.31
N THR A 33 1.80 9.48 -7.31
CA THR A 33 2.30 10.87 -7.26
C THR A 33 1.78 11.68 -8.45
N ALA A 34 1.90 11.12 -9.67
CA ALA A 34 1.44 11.78 -10.89
C ALA A 34 -0.07 12.05 -10.85
N THR A 35 -0.88 11.06 -10.49
CA THR A 35 -2.34 11.20 -10.39
C THR A 35 -2.74 12.22 -9.32
N GLY A 36 -2.11 12.19 -8.15
CA GLY A 36 -2.38 13.17 -7.09
C GLY A 36 -2.04 14.59 -7.50
N ILE A 37 -0.92 14.80 -8.19
CA ILE A 37 -0.54 16.12 -8.75
C ILE A 37 -1.57 16.58 -9.77
N LEU A 38 -2.00 15.72 -10.70
CA LEU A 38 -3.01 16.05 -11.71
C LEU A 38 -4.35 16.46 -11.10
N ILE A 39 -4.83 15.70 -10.10
CA ILE A 39 -6.06 16.04 -9.37
C ILE A 39 -5.90 17.39 -8.65
N SER A 40 -4.77 17.64 -8.02
CA SER A 40 -4.50 18.89 -7.31
C SER A 40 -4.47 20.10 -8.26
N LEU A 41 -3.83 19.96 -9.43
CA LEU A 41 -3.82 20.99 -10.46
C LEU A 41 -5.23 21.24 -11.03
N PHE A 42 -6.01 20.17 -11.24
CA PHE A 42 -7.41 20.30 -11.66
C PHE A 42 -8.23 21.11 -10.64
N LEU A 43 -8.09 20.81 -9.34
CA LEU A 43 -8.78 21.55 -8.27
C LEU A 43 -8.35 23.01 -8.23
N LEU A 44 -7.06 23.31 -8.39
CA LEU A 44 -6.56 24.69 -8.47
C LEU A 44 -7.14 25.43 -9.67
N CYS A 45 -7.09 24.83 -10.86
CA CYS A 45 -7.69 25.40 -12.07
C CYS A 45 -9.20 25.63 -11.89
N TYR A 46 -9.91 24.65 -11.35
CA TYR A 46 -11.34 24.79 -11.05
C TYR A 46 -11.61 25.91 -10.06
N GLY A 47 -10.85 26.02 -8.98
CA GLY A 47 -10.96 27.10 -8.00
C GLY A 47 -10.70 28.48 -8.62
N ILE A 48 -9.63 28.63 -9.41
CA ILE A 48 -9.30 29.89 -10.09
C ILE A 48 -10.41 30.32 -11.06
N PHE A 49 -10.92 29.40 -11.86
CA PHE A 49 -11.96 29.67 -12.87
C PHE A 49 -13.38 29.35 -12.37
N PHE A 50 -13.60 29.23 -11.06
CA PHE A 50 -14.84 28.76 -10.43
C PHE A 50 -16.11 29.36 -11.03
N GLY A 51 -16.20 30.68 -11.14
CA GLY A 51 -17.39 31.35 -11.67
C GLY A 51 -17.64 31.07 -13.16
N ARG A 52 -16.56 30.98 -13.95
CA ARG A 52 -16.67 30.69 -15.39
C ARG A 52 -17.08 29.24 -15.65
N MET A 53 -16.47 28.31 -14.91
CA MET A 53 -16.74 26.87 -15.02
C MET A 53 -18.18 26.53 -14.58
N ASN A 54 -18.62 27.08 -13.44
CA ASN A 54 -19.99 26.85 -12.97
C ASN A 54 -21.05 27.45 -13.91
N ARG A 55 -20.77 28.62 -14.48
CA ARG A 55 -21.69 29.20 -15.49
C ARG A 55 -21.81 28.29 -16.72
N ARG A 56 -20.69 27.77 -17.22
CA ARG A 56 -20.70 26.80 -18.33
C ARG A 56 -21.39 25.50 -17.96
N ALA A 57 -21.13 24.98 -16.76
CA ALA A 57 -21.80 23.78 -16.24
C ALA A 57 -23.32 23.96 -16.17
N LEU A 58 -23.82 25.11 -15.72
CA LEU A 58 -25.24 25.44 -15.69
C LEU A 58 -25.86 25.51 -17.09
N ILE A 59 -25.16 26.09 -18.07
CA ILE A 59 -25.61 26.12 -19.48
C ILE A 59 -25.74 24.70 -20.03
N LEU A 60 -24.72 23.84 -19.78
CA LEU A 60 -24.72 22.44 -20.21
C LEU A 60 -25.83 21.65 -19.50
N TRP A 61 -26.05 21.90 -18.21
CA TRP A 61 -27.09 21.26 -17.43
C TRP A 61 -28.51 21.59 -17.94
N ASN A 62 -28.75 22.82 -18.32
CA ASN A 62 -30.05 23.28 -18.83
C ASN A 62 -30.30 22.90 -20.30
N GLY A 63 -29.29 22.45 -21.01
CA GLY A 63 -29.43 22.02 -22.40
C GLY A 63 -30.05 20.62 -22.50
N ARG A 64 -31.16 20.46 -23.26
CA ARG A 64 -31.92 19.21 -23.33
C ARG A 64 -31.10 17.95 -23.67
N LYS A 65 -30.11 18.08 -24.56
CA LYS A 65 -29.21 16.96 -24.94
C LYS A 65 -28.00 16.83 -23.99
N THR A 66 -27.43 17.94 -23.54
CA THR A 66 -26.24 17.97 -22.68
C THR A 66 -26.54 17.64 -21.24
N HIS A 67 -27.80 17.80 -20.79
CA HIS A 67 -28.26 17.38 -19.46
C HIS A 67 -27.94 15.91 -19.18
N TRP A 68 -28.33 15.02 -20.06
CA TRP A 68 -28.09 13.58 -19.89
C TRP A 68 -26.60 13.20 -19.88
N ILE A 69 -25.79 13.93 -20.65
CA ILE A 69 -24.33 13.78 -20.62
C ILE A 69 -23.79 14.21 -19.26
N CYS A 70 -24.27 15.34 -18.73
CA CYS A 70 -23.86 15.80 -17.39
C CYS A 70 -24.27 14.80 -16.29
N VAL A 71 -25.49 14.27 -16.36
CA VAL A 71 -25.97 13.24 -15.42
C VAL A 71 -25.10 11.97 -15.51
N PHE A 72 -24.83 11.51 -16.72
CA PHE A 72 -23.98 10.34 -16.93
C PHE A 72 -22.57 10.54 -16.35
N LEU A 73 -21.93 11.68 -16.62
CA LEU A 73 -20.61 12.01 -16.05
C LEU A 73 -20.66 12.12 -14.51
N LEU A 74 -21.72 12.72 -13.96
CA LEU A 74 -21.88 12.78 -12.50
C LEU A 74 -22.00 11.38 -11.88
N VAL A 75 -22.78 10.49 -12.50
CA VAL A 75 -22.92 9.10 -12.04
C VAL A 75 -21.58 8.36 -12.10
N LEU A 76 -20.79 8.53 -13.17
CA LEU A 76 -19.45 7.95 -13.26
C LEU A 76 -18.52 8.45 -12.15
N VAL A 77 -18.55 9.75 -11.85
CA VAL A 77 -17.75 10.34 -10.76
C VAL A 77 -18.19 9.77 -9.41
N LEU A 78 -19.51 9.65 -9.17
CA LEU A 78 -20.03 9.05 -7.94
C LEU A 78 -19.63 7.58 -7.79
N ILE A 79 -19.70 6.78 -8.86
CA ILE A 79 -19.23 5.39 -8.86
C ILE A 79 -17.74 5.35 -8.52
N MET A 80 -16.91 6.19 -9.14
CA MET A 80 -15.48 6.28 -8.86
C MET A 80 -15.20 6.63 -7.39
N ILE A 81 -15.93 7.60 -6.83
CA ILE A 81 -15.79 7.97 -5.41
C ILE A 81 -16.18 6.80 -4.51
N MET A 82 -17.30 6.13 -4.81
CA MET A 82 -17.77 4.98 -4.01
C MET A 82 -16.80 3.80 -4.07
N THR A 83 -16.18 3.52 -5.23
CA THR A 83 -15.13 2.49 -5.33
C THR A 83 -13.91 2.85 -4.49
N VAL A 84 -13.41 4.08 -4.58
CA VAL A 84 -12.27 4.52 -3.77
C VAL A 84 -12.57 4.43 -2.26
N LEU A 85 -13.77 4.82 -1.84
CA LEU A 85 -14.18 4.71 -0.44
C LEU A 85 -14.29 3.25 0.01
N ALA A 86 -14.84 2.38 -0.82
CA ALA A 86 -14.96 0.95 -0.54
C ALA A 86 -13.59 0.29 -0.40
N GLU A 87 -12.66 0.53 -1.35
CA GLU A 87 -11.29 0.03 -1.29
C GLU A 87 -10.55 0.54 -0.05
N THR A 88 -10.66 1.84 0.25
CA THR A 88 -10.05 2.43 1.45
C THR A 88 -10.59 1.77 2.73
N PHE A 89 -11.91 1.55 2.80
CA PHE A 89 -12.52 0.85 3.94
C PHE A 89 -12.00 -0.59 4.08
N LEU A 90 -11.94 -1.34 2.98
CA LEU A 90 -11.43 -2.72 2.98
C LEU A 90 -9.96 -2.78 3.39
N MET A 91 -9.13 -1.82 2.95
CA MET A 91 -7.72 -1.72 3.35
C MET A 91 -7.58 -1.47 4.86
N ILE A 92 -8.33 -0.50 5.40
CA ILE A 92 -8.33 -0.21 6.84
C ILE A 92 -8.82 -1.41 7.63
N HIS A 93 -9.92 -2.02 7.22
CA HIS A 93 -10.47 -3.20 7.88
C HIS A 93 -9.47 -4.36 7.88
N SER A 94 -8.77 -4.61 6.76
CA SER A 94 -7.75 -5.64 6.65
C SER A 94 -6.56 -5.37 7.59
N ALA A 95 -6.08 -4.14 7.65
CA ALA A 95 -4.97 -3.76 8.52
C ALA A 95 -5.28 -3.88 10.02
N LEU A 96 -6.55 -3.82 10.40
CA LEU A 96 -7.00 -3.97 11.80
C LEU A 96 -7.20 -5.44 12.24
N HIS A 97 -7.01 -6.41 11.35
CA HIS A 97 -7.17 -7.84 11.66
C HIS A 97 -5.95 -8.38 12.39
N THR A 98 -5.91 -8.18 13.71
CA THR A 98 -4.78 -8.58 14.56
C THR A 98 -4.66 -10.11 14.68
N PRO A 99 -3.44 -10.67 14.61
CA PRO A 99 -3.22 -12.11 14.72
C PRO A 99 -3.38 -12.62 16.16
N PRO A 100 -3.74 -13.92 16.34
CA PRO A 100 -3.54 -14.62 17.59
C PRO A 100 -2.06 -14.62 17.99
N GLN A 101 -1.81 -14.83 19.31
CA GLN A 101 -0.43 -14.92 19.81
C GLN A 101 0.34 -16.05 19.13
N ASN A 102 1.62 -15.83 18.89
CA ASN A 102 2.58 -16.78 18.31
C ASN A 102 2.17 -17.35 16.93
N THR A 103 1.30 -16.66 16.19
CA THR A 103 1.00 -17.02 14.80
C THR A 103 2.26 -16.93 13.95
N THR A 104 2.47 -17.87 13.03
CA THR A 104 3.59 -17.83 12.09
C THR A 104 3.56 -16.54 11.29
N ALA A 105 4.63 -15.75 11.37
CA ALA A 105 4.78 -14.52 10.61
C ALA A 105 5.30 -14.82 9.20
N VAL A 106 4.83 -14.06 8.21
CA VAL A 106 5.32 -14.11 6.83
C VAL A 106 5.64 -12.68 6.41
N VAL A 107 6.92 -12.38 6.27
CA VAL A 107 7.38 -11.07 5.81
C VAL A 107 7.51 -11.08 4.31
N LEU A 108 6.72 -10.26 3.63
CA LEU A 108 6.79 -10.13 2.18
C LEU A 108 7.88 -9.15 1.79
N GLY A 109 8.78 -9.58 0.94
CA GLY A 109 9.86 -8.78 0.39
C GLY A 109 9.35 -7.60 -0.47
N CYS A 110 10.24 -6.66 -0.76
CA CYS A 110 9.91 -5.49 -1.58
C CYS A 110 11.07 -5.12 -2.51
N SER A 111 12.19 -4.70 -1.99
CA SER A 111 13.41 -4.44 -2.77
C SER A 111 14.62 -4.22 -1.87
N VAL A 112 15.80 -4.50 -2.43
CA VAL A 112 17.11 -4.30 -1.81
C VAL A 112 17.93 -3.34 -2.67
N LYS A 113 18.77 -2.52 -2.08
CA LYS A 113 19.74 -1.66 -2.78
C LYS A 113 21.14 -2.14 -2.48
N GLY A 114 21.74 -2.87 -3.43
CA GLY A 114 22.98 -3.61 -3.18
C GLY A 114 22.71 -4.69 -2.12
N THR A 115 23.22 -4.50 -0.91
CA THR A 115 23.02 -5.38 0.25
C THR A 115 22.15 -4.75 1.36
N LYS A 116 21.61 -3.54 1.15
CA LYS A 116 20.84 -2.82 2.16
C LYS A 116 19.34 -2.84 1.83
N PRO A 117 18.47 -2.96 2.82
CA PRO A 117 17.03 -2.91 2.57
C PRO A 117 16.63 -1.55 2.00
N SER A 118 15.69 -1.56 1.06
CA SER A 118 14.97 -0.34 0.71
C SER A 118 14.20 0.15 1.94
N ARG A 119 13.80 1.43 1.94
CA ARG A 119 13.04 1.97 3.05
C ARG A 119 11.74 1.19 3.35
N ILE A 120 11.03 0.77 2.29
CA ILE A 120 9.79 0.00 2.47
C ILE A 120 10.09 -1.38 3.08
N LEU A 121 11.19 -2.01 2.66
CA LEU A 121 11.63 -3.27 3.25
C LEU A 121 12.07 -3.08 4.70
N GLU A 122 12.73 -1.97 5.03
CA GLU A 122 13.12 -1.62 6.40
C GLU A 122 11.89 -1.44 7.31
N GLU A 123 10.85 -0.72 6.85
CA GLU A 123 9.57 -0.58 7.57
C GLU A 123 8.91 -1.96 7.84
N ARG A 124 8.99 -2.91 6.89
CA ARG A 124 8.50 -4.28 7.09
C ARG A 124 9.36 -5.09 8.07
N ILE A 125 10.68 -4.93 8.02
CA ILE A 125 11.60 -5.55 8.97
C ILE A 125 11.33 -5.03 10.38
N ASP A 126 11.07 -3.73 10.54
CA ASP A 126 10.73 -3.12 11.84
C ASP A 126 9.44 -3.73 12.40
N ALA A 127 8.37 -3.82 11.60
CA ALA A 127 7.11 -4.43 12.02
C ALA A 127 7.28 -5.93 12.36
N ALA A 128 8.10 -6.66 11.59
CA ALA A 128 8.43 -8.05 11.87
C ALA A 128 9.20 -8.20 13.19
N TYR A 129 10.18 -7.34 13.42
CA TYR A 129 10.94 -7.31 14.67
C TYR A 129 10.05 -7.06 15.87
N ASP A 130 9.17 -6.07 15.80
CA ASP A 130 8.24 -5.74 16.88
C ASP A 130 7.31 -6.91 17.18
N TYR A 131 6.75 -7.53 16.15
CA TYR A 131 5.92 -8.73 16.28
C TYR A 131 6.67 -9.88 16.94
N LEU A 132 7.86 -10.22 16.45
CA LEU A 132 8.67 -11.34 16.94
C LEU A 132 9.24 -11.08 18.36
N SER A 133 9.42 -9.83 18.75
CA SER A 133 9.88 -9.46 20.09
C SER A 133 8.83 -9.72 21.15
N VAL A 134 7.55 -9.60 20.79
CA VAL A 134 6.41 -9.91 21.67
C VAL A 134 6.06 -11.39 21.60
N ASN A 135 6.04 -11.99 20.41
CA ASN A 135 5.66 -13.38 20.13
C ASN A 135 6.92 -14.25 20.04
N LYS A 136 7.50 -14.62 21.18
CA LYS A 136 8.82 -15.27 21.25
C LYS A 136 8.85 -16.69 20.68
N ASP A 137 7.71 -17.38 20.64
CA ASP A 137 7.60 -18.74 20.09
C ASP A 137 7.17 -18.74 18.61
N ALA A 138 6.84 -17.58 18.04
CA ALA A 138 6.46 -17.49 16.65
C ALA A 138 7.65 -17.73 15.73
N VAL A 139 7.42 -18.53 14.69
CA VAL A 139 8.32 -18.73 13.55
C VAL A 139 8.04 -17.63 12.51
N CYS A 140 9.07 -17.23 11.76
CA CYS A 140 8.95 -16.21 10.74
C CYS A 140 9.51 -16.71 9.41
N ILE A 141 8.69 -16.68 8.37
CA ILE A 141 9.12 -16.95 7.00
C ILE A 141 9.43 -15.59 6.34
N LEU A 142 10.67 -15.45 5.88
CA LEU A 142 11.17 -14.28 5.16
C LEU A 142 11.11 -14.61 3.68
N SER A 143 10.14 -14.05 2.97
CA SER A 143 9.86 -14.42 1.58
C SER A 143 10.19 -13.27 0.63
N GLY A 144 11.10 -13.53 -0.29
CA GLY A 144 11.54 -12.60 -1.31
C GLY A 144 12.84 -13.03 -1.97
N GLY A 145 12.79 -13.24 -3.28
CA GLY A 145 13.94 -13.62 -4.08
C GLY A 145 14.82 -12.42 -4.42
N ARG A 146 15.55 -12.51 -5.51
CA ARG A 146 16.51 -11.51 -5.96
C ARG A 146 15.94 -10.73 -7.15
N GLY A 147 15.70 -9.44 -6.95
CA GLY A 147 15.26 -8.54 -7.99
C GLY A 147 16.40 -8.00 -8.89
N PRO A 148 16.06 -7.32 -10.00
CA PRO A 148 17.06 -6.70 -10.86
C PRO A 148 17.88 -5.62 -10.12
N GLY A 149 19.20 -5.73 -10.17
CA GLY A 149 20.11 -4.77 -9.52
C GLY A 149 20.31 -4.97 -8.02
N GLU A 150 19.88 -6.10 -7.48
CA GLU A 150 20.11 -6.50 -6.10
C GLU A 150 21.31 -7.47 -6.02
N ASP A 151 22.15 -7.31 -5.00
CA ASP A 151 23.32 -8.17 -4.81
C ASP A 151 22.98 -9.44 -4.02
N ILE A 152 21.98 -9.37 -3.13
CA ILE A 152 21.46 -10.46 -2.31
C ILE A 152 19.93 -10.57 -2.47
N THR A 153 19.33 -11.69 -2.03
CA THR A 153 17.88 -11.84 -2.02
C THR A 153 17.25 -10.95 -0.94
N GLU A 154 15.98 -10.59 -1.14
CA GLU A 154 15.22 -9.82 -0.15
C GLU A 154 15.10 -10.61 1.17
N ALA A 155 14.89 -11.93 1.09
CA ALA A 155 14.85 -12.83 2.24
C ALA A 155 16.18 -12.83 3.02
N GLN A 156 17.31 -12.91 2.33
CA GLN A 156 18.63 -12.85 2.94
C GLN A 156 18.87 -11.50 3.63
N CYS A 157 18.49 -10.41 2.99
CA CYS A 157 18.60 -9.07 3.57
C CYS A 157 17.79 -8.94 4.88
N MET A 158 16.54 -9.44 4.89
CA MET A 158 15.69 -9.46 6.08
C MET A 158 16.31 -10.31 7.19
N TYR A 159 16.81 -11.49 6.84
CA TYR A 159 17.47 -12.41 7.77
C TYR A 159 18.68 -11.75 8.48
N GLU A 160 19.58 -11.13 7.71
CA GLU A 160 20.76 -10.48 8.28
C GLU A 160 20.41 -9.33 9.22
N VAL A 161 19.38 -8.55 8.91
CA VAL A 161 18.96 -7.45 9.77
C VAL A 161 18.29 -7.95 11.04
N LEU A 162 17.39 -8.94 10.94
CA LEU A 162 16.67 -9.48 12.10
C LEU A 162 17.62 -10.24 13.07
N THR A 163 18.57 -11.01 12.54
CA THR A 163 19.57 -11.70 13.38
C THR A 163 20.50 -10.72 14.08
N LYS A 164 20.97 -9.66 13.40
CA LYS A 164 21.74 -8.57 14.01
C LYS A 164 20.98 -7.85 15.12
N ARG A 165 19.64 -7.81 15.04
CA ARG A 165 18.76 -7.25 16.09
C ARG A 165 18.45 -8.25 17.22
N GLY A 166 18.97 -9.47 17.17
CA GLY A 166 18.84 -10.47 18.23
C GLY A 166 17.67 -11.44 18.09
N ILE A 167 17.01 -11.49 16.93
CA ILE A 167 16.05 -12.58 16.64
C ILE A 167 16.84 -13.86 16.38
N SER A 168 16.45 -14.93 17.07
CA SER A 168 17.15 -16.23 16.96
C SER A 168 16.97 -16.85 15.57
N GLU A 169 18.08 -17.34 15.00
CA GLU A 169 18.15 -17.90 13.64
C GLU A 169 17.21 -19.09 13.43
N ASN A 170 17.01 -19.90 14.45
CA ASN A 170 16.13 -21.08 14.42
C ASN A 170 14.63 -20.71 14.24
N ARG A 171 14.28 -19.46 14.44
CA ARG A 171 12.93 -18.91 14.21
C ARG A 171 12.73 -18.34 12.81
N LEU A 172 13.80 -18.21 12.03
CA LEU A 172 13.78 -17.57 10.72
C LEU A 172 13.93 -18.61 9.61
N ILE A 173 13.01 -18.60 8.67
CA ILE A 173 13.00 -19.48 7.50
C ILE A 173 13.07 -18.60 6.26
N LEU A 174 14.05 -18.87 5.38
CA LEU A 174 14.20 -18.12 4.15
C LEU A 174 13.43 -18.77 3.01
N GLU A 175 12.73 -17.95 2.25
CA GLU A 175 12.17 -18.27 0.95
C GLU A 175 12.77 -17.29 -0.06
N GLU A 176 13.64 -17.76 -0.96
CA GLU A 176 14.50 -16.94 -1.82
C GLU A 176 14.21 -17.08 -3.32
N ARG A 177 13.17 -17.85 -3.69
CA ARG A 177 12.87 -18.19 -5.09
C ARG A 177 11.89 -17.24 -5.75
N SER A 178 11.06 -16.60 -4.96
CA SER A 178 9.95 -15.78 -5.42
C SER A 178 10.39 -14.48 -6.09
N THR A 179 9.65 -14.08 -7.11
CA THR A 179 9.85 -12.81 -7.85
C THR A 179 8.58 -11.95 -7.86
N THR A 180 7.47 -12.50 -7.39
CA THR A 180 6.18 -11.84 -7.31
C THR A 180 5.52 -12.10 -5.97
N THR A 181 4.55 -11.27 -5.57
CA THR A 181 3.77 -11.49 -4.33
C THR A 181 3.01 -12.81 -4.34
N GLU A 182 2.52 -13.24 -5.50
CA GLU A 182 1.83 -14.52 -5.64
C GLU A 182 2.78 -15.69 -5.40
N GLU A 183 3.99 -15.62 -5.94
CA GLU A 183 5.04 -16.61 -5.70
C GLU A 183 5.51 -16.59 -4.24
N ASN A 184 5.66 -15.41 -3.62
CA ASN A 184 5.97 -15.30 -2.18
C ASN A 184 4.99 -16.15 -1.36
N LEU A 185 3.71 -15.95 -1.57
CA LEU A 185 2.67 -16.66 -0.80
C LEU A 185 2.57 -18.14 -1.20
N LYS A 186 2.72 -18.47 -2.47
CA LYS A 186 2.73 -19.85 -2.96
C LYS A 186 3.86 -20.66 -2.31
N TYR A 187 5.08 -20.18 -2.39
CA TYR A 187 6.24 -20.87 -1.83
C TYR A 187 6.23 -20.87 -0.31
N THR A 188 5.69 -19.81 0.31
CA THR A 188 5.37 -19.83 1.75
C THR A 188 4.42 -20.97 2.10
N GLY A 189 3.34 -21.16 1.33
CA GLY A 189 2.40 -22.25 1.54
C GLY A 189 3.03 -23.64 1.39
N GLU A 190 3.99 -23.81 0.47
CA GLU A 190 4.78 -25.04 0.34
C GLU A 190 5.63 -25.28 1.61
N ILE A 191 6.34 -24.27 2.08
CA ILE A 191 7.18 -24.33 3.30
C ILE A 191 6.33 -24.67 4.54
N LEU A 192 5.14 -24.06 4.70
CA LEU A 192 4.24 -24.33 5.79
C LEU A 192 3.83 -25.81 5.81
N LYS A 193 3.47 -26.38 4.67
CA LYS A 193 3.10 -27.80 4.52
C LYS A 193 4.28 -28.74 4.78
N ASP A 194 5.43 -28.45 4.19
CA ASP A 194 6.62 -29.30 4.31
C ASP A 194 7.16 -29.35 5.75
N ARG A 195 6.96 -28.29 6.50
CA ARG A 195 7.36 -28.22 7.92
C ARG A 195 6.27 -28.58 8.92
N GLY A 196 5.08 -28.93 8.44
CA GLY A 196 3.93 -29.24 9.32
C GLY A 196 3.45 -28.03 10.15
N LEU A 197 3.66 -26.80 9.64
CA LEU A 197 3.19 -25.58 10.28
C LEU A 197 1.72 -25.33 9.90
N ASP A 198 1.00 -24.59 10.78
CA ASP A 198 -0.38 -24.20 10.49
C ASP A 198 -0.45 -23.29 9.27
N MET A 199 -1.49 -23.45 8.45
CA MET A 199 -1.81 -22.57 7.33
C MET A 199 -2.40 -21.22 7.80
N THR A 200 -2.47 -21.01 9.12
CA THR A 200 -2.81 -19.72 9.73
C THR A 200 -1.54 -18.90 9.89
N VAL A 201 -1.49 -17.73 9.27
CA VAL A 201 -0.31 -16.87 9.24
C VAL A 201 -0.66 -15.41 9.55
N THR A 202 0.32 -14.63 9.99
CA THR A 202 0.22 -13.17 9.95
C THR A 202 1.13 -12.63 8.86
N LEU A 203 0.56 -11.85 7.95
CA LEU A 203 1.31 -11.20 6.89
C LEU A 203 1.92 -9.91 7.43
N VAL A 204 3.21 -9.72 7.18
CA VAL A 204 3.93 -8.50 7.50
C VAL A 204 4.27 -7.82 6.18
N THR A 205 3.48 -6.81 5.86
CA THR A 205 3.65 -6.03 4.65
C THR A 205 3.22 -4.58 4.88
N SER A 206 3.33 -3.73 3.88
CA SER A 206 2.90 -2.33 4.00
C SER A 206 1.38 -2.23 4.09
N GLU A 207 0.84 -1.29 4.88
CA GLU A 207 -0.59 -1.08 5.13
C GLU A 207 -1.44 -1.10 3.85
N PHE A 208 -0.97 -0.42 2.80
CA PHE A 208 -1.66 -0.34 1.51
C PHE A 208 -1.63 -1.67 0.72
N HIS A 209 -0.82 -2.63 1.12
CA HIS A 209 -0.67 -3.93 0.46
C HIS A 209 -1.37 -5.07 1.19
N GLU A 210 -1.71 -4.88 2.47
CA GLU A 210 -2.31 -5.89 3.34
C GLU A 210 -3.57 -6.52 2.73
N TYR A 211 -4.51 -5.71 2.29
CA TYR A 211 -5.75 -6.20 1.71
C TYR A 211 -5.52 -7.15 0.52
N ARG A 212 -4.66 -6.75 -0.42
CA ARG A 212 -4.33 -7.56 -1.60
C ARG A 212 -3.58 -8.84 -1.23
N ALA A 213 -2.62 -8.75 -0.30
CA ALA A 213 -1.86 -9.90 0.17
C ALA A 213 -2.75 -10.91 0.89
N ASN A 214 -3.67 -10.46 1.76
CA ASN A 214 -4.64 -11.32 2.44
C ASN A 214 -5.59 -12.02 1.45
N GLN A 215 -6.05 -11.34 0.40
CA GLN A 215 -6.87 -11.98 -0.63
C GLN A 215 -6.10 -13.05 -1.40
N MET A 216 -4.83 -12.81 -1.74
CA MET A 216 -3.98 -13.79 -2.40
C MET A 216 -3.72 -15.01 -1.49
N ALA A 217 -3.43 -14.78 -0.21
CA ALA A 217 -3.26 -15.83 0.79
C ALA A 217 -4.51 -16.70 0.92
N ALA A 218 -5.69 -16.09 0.99
CA ALA A 218 -6.96 -16.80 1.05
C ALA A 218 -7.22 -17.69 -0.18
N ARG A 219 -6.86 -17.23 -1.40
CA ARG A 219 -6.95 -18.03 -2.64
C ARG A 219 -6.04 -19.26 -2.61
N LEU A 220 -4.94 -19.20 -1.87
CA LEU A 220 -4.00 -20.31 -1.66
C LEU A 220 -4.35 -21.20 -0.45
N GLY A 221 -5.51 -20.97 0.16
CA GLY A 221 -6.01 -21.77 1.31
C GLY A 221 -5.37 -21.40 2.65
N MET A 222 -4.70 -20.25 2.75
CA MET A 222 -4.17 -19.74 4.01
C MET A 222 -5.21 -18.87 4.72
N LYS A 223 -5.30 -19.01 6.04
CA LYS A 223 -6.00 -18.05 6.90
C LYS A 223 -5.01 -16.99 7.34
N SER A 224 -5.19 -15.78 6.89
CA SER A 224 -4.24 -14.71 7.13
C SER A 224 -4.80 -13.60 8.03
N TYR A 225 -3.91 -13.08 8.86
CA TYR A 225 -4.06 -11.89 9.69
C TYR A 225 -3.06 -10.85 9.22
N SER A 226 -3.15 -9.63 9.75
CA SER A 226 -2.29 -8.53 9.35
C SER A 226 -1.40 -8.04 10.48
N THR A 227 -0.13 -7.81 10.17
CA THR A 227 0.84 -7.08 10.99
C THR A 227 1.40 -5.97 10.10
N PRO A 228 0.66 -4.86 9.93
CA PRO A 228 0.99 -3.84 8.96
C PRO A 228 2.26 -3.07 9.33
N ALA A 229 3.18 -2.93 8.39
CA ALA A 229 4.30 -2.02 8.49
C ALA A 229 3.81 -0.59 8.26
N GLN A 230 4.08 0.29 9.23
CA GLN A 230 3.66 1.69 9.17
C GLN A 230 4.39 2.42 8.05
N THR A 231 3.62 3.00 7.14
CA THR A 231 4.16 3.77 6.03
C THR A 231 4.43 5.20 6.48
N PHE A 232 5.57 5.74 6.06
CA PHE A 232 5.93 7.11 6.37
C PHE A 232 4.86 8.09 5.85
N PHE A 233 4.32 8.93 6.74
CA PHE A 233 3.17 9.81 6.52
C PHE A 233 3.25 10.65 5.24
N VAL A 234 4.44 11.19 4.90
CA VAL A 234 4.62 11.99 3.66
C VAL A 234 4.44 11.16 2.39
N SER A 235 4.70 9.86 2.43
CA SER A 235 4.56 8.96 1.29
C SER A 235 3.19 8.28 1.21
N PHE A 236 2.41 8.32 2.30
CA PHE A 236 1.12 7.66 2.41
C PHE A 236 0.14 7.98 1.25
N PRO A 237 -0.06 9.24 0.83
CA PRO A 237 -0.99 9.54 -0.26
C PRO A 237 -0.61 8.90 -1.59
N THR A 238 0.70 8.79 -1.87
CA THR A 238 1.18 8.16 -3.10
C THR A 238 0.98 6.66 -3.11
N TYR A 239 1.06 6.03 -1.94
CA TYR A 239 0.83 4.59 -1.78
C TYR A 239 -0.66 4.24 -1.80
N CYS A 240 -1.54 5.06 -1.23
CA CYS A 240 -2.99 4.85 -1.30
C CYS A 240 -3.48 4.81 -2.76
N VAL A 241 -3.01 5.73 -3.60
CA VAL A 241 -3.38 5.72 -5.03
C VAL A 241 -2.76 4.51 -5.75
N ARG A 242 -1.54 4.10 -5.39
CA ARG A 242 -0.89 2.91 -5.97
C ARG A 242 -1.57 1.60 -5.58
N ALA A 243 -2.24 1.55 -4.44
CA ALA A 243 -2.97 0.35 -4.00
C ALA A 243 -4.19 0.03 -4.86
N LEU A 244 -4.68 1.00 -5.65
CA LEU A 244 -5.80 0.84 -6.58
C LEU A 244 -5.40 0.22 -7.93
N TYR A 245 -4.11 0.00 -8.16
CA TYR A 245 -3.54 -0.63 -9.36
C TYR A 245 -2.84 -1.95 -8.99
#